data_4cb72d804c3e1104ce654ffc379988ea
#
_entry.id   4cb72d804c3e1104ce654ffc379988ea
#
_cell.length_a   1.000
_cell.length_b   1.000
_cell.length_c   1.000
_cell.angle_alpha   90.00
_cell.angle_beta   90.00
_cell.angle_gamma   90.00
#
_symmetry.space_group_name_H-M   'P 1'
#
loop_
_entity.id
_entity.type
_entity.pdbx_description
1 polymer ?
#
loop_
_entity_poly.entity_id
_entity_poly.type
_entity_poly.pdbx_seq_one_letter_code
_entity_poly.pdbx_strand_id
1 'polypeptide(L)'
;GIPELTFAMFQCMFALITPALILGAFAERVKFSGYVVFTILWVIIAYLPMAHWVWGGGFLQQMGAIDFAGGTVVHINAGVAALVMALCVGKRDDYRAGHPITPHNITFVFMGMSFLWLGWFGFNAGSGLAADGLAANAFLVTHIATAAAATTWMLIDWIVNKKPTTVGACTG
;
A
#
# COMPACT_ATOMS: atom_id res chain seq x y z
N GLY A 1 24.93 -5.85 7.13
CA GLY A 1 23.83 -4.90 7.33
C GLY A 1 24.10 -3.56 6.65
N ILE A 2 23.14 -2.67 6.69
CA ILE A 2 23.21 -1.32 6.11
C ILE A 2 23.53 -0.31 7.22
N PRO A 3 24.08 0.89 6.89
CA PRO A 3 24.32 1.96 7.85
C PRO A 3 23.04 2.40 8.57
N GLU A 4 23.15 2.80 9.83
CA GLU A 4 22.00 3.16 10.69
C GLU A 4 21.13 4.28 10.08
N LEU A 5 21.73 5.33 9.54
CA LEU A 5 20.97 6.41 8.89
C LEU A 5 20.23 5.93 7.65
N THR A 6 20.79 5.00 6.88
CA THR A 6 20.11 4.38 5.74
C THR A 6 18.93 3.54 6.22
N PHE A 7 19.10 2.79 7.31
CA PHE A 7 18.01 2.03 7.92
C PHE A 7 16.89 2.96 8.43
N ALA A 8 17.27 4.05 9.12
CA ALA A 8 16.28 5.03 9.60
C ALA A 8 15.46 5.65 8.44
N MET A 9 16.11 6.03 7.34
CA MET A 9 15.43 6.54 6.16
C MET A 9 14.56 5.47 5.48
N PHE A 10 15.03 4.24 5.40
CA PHE A 10 14.27 3.12 4.87
C PHE A 10 12.98 2.91 5.70
N GLN A 11 13.07 2.86 7.02
CA GLN A 11 11.91 2.75 7.91
C GLN A 11 10.99 3.97 7.84
N CYS A 12 11.53 5.17 7.65
CA CYS A 12 10.73 6.37 7.44
C CYS A 12 9.83 6.26 6.20
N MET A 13 10.29 5.63 5.11
CA MET A 13 9.47 5.43 3.92
C MET A 13 8.23 4.57 4.19
N PHE A 14 8.33 3.57 5.07
CA PHE A 14 7.17 2.77 5.49
C PHE A 14 6.17 3.61 6.31
N ALA A 15 6.67 4.48 7.20
CA ALA A 15 5.82 5.38 7.97
C ALA A 15 5.10 6.41 7.08
N LEU A 16 5.71 6.81 5.96
CA LEU A 16 5.12 7.74 5.00
C LEU A 16 4.09 7.08 4.09
N ILE A 17 4.38 5.89 3.56
CA ILE A 17 3.47 5.23 2.62
C ILE A 17 2.22 4.66 3.30
N THR A 18 2.34 4.16 4.53
CA THR A 18 1.24 3.43 5.18
C THR A 18 -0.04 4.26 5.32
N PRO A 19 -0.03 5.51 5.83
CA PRO A 19 -1.25 6.33 5.87
C PRO A 19 -1.73 6.74 4.46
N ALA A 20 -0.84 6.83 3.48
CA ALA A 20 -1.23 7.13 2.10
C ALA A 20 -2.08 6.00 1.48
N LEU A 21 -1.87 4.74 1.88
CA LEU A 21 -2.69 3.61 1.43
C LEU A 21 -4.13 3.66 1.94
N ILE A 22 -4.41 4.41 3.00
CA ILE A 22 -5.76 4.59 3.55
C ILE A 22 -6.57 5.59 2.73
N LEU A 23 -5.90 6.53 2.03
CA LEU A 23 -6.52 7.68 1.36
C LEU A 23 -7.68 7.30 0.42
N GLY A 24 -7.56 6.22 -0.34
CA GLY A 24 -8.59 5.76 -1.26
C GLY A 24 -9.93 5.46 -0.60
N ALA A 25 -9.94 5.09 0.67
CA ALA A 25 -11.14 4.75 1.42
C ALA A 25 -12.04 5.96 1.74
N PHE A 26 -11.49 7.18 1.75
CA PHE A 26 -12.21 8.39 2.12
C PHE A 26 -11.97 9.59 1.18
N ALA A 27 -11.22 9.39 0.09
CA ALA A 27 -11.01 10.42 -0.93
C ALA A 27 -12.34 11.08 -1.32
N GLU A 28 -12.33 12.40 -1.55
CA GLU A 28 -13.50 13.25 -1.87
C GLU A 28 -14.52 13.45 -0.74
N ARG A 29 -14.41 12.74 0.39
CA ARG A 29 -15.37 12.78 1.51
C ARG A 29 -14.82 13.40 2.79
N VAL A 30 -13.53 13.69 2.84
CA VAL A 30 -12.86 14.28 3.99
C VAL A 30 -12.12 15.55 3.56
N LYS A 31 -12.20 16.61 4.37
CA LYS A 31 -11.43 17.84 4.14
C LYS A 31 -9.93 17.56 4.27
N PHE A 32 -9.11 18.23 3.45
CA PHE A 32 -7.65 18.07 3.48
C PHE A 32 -7.04 18.31 4.87
N SER A 33 -7.51 19.34 5.59
CA SER A 33 -7.04 19.59 6.97
C SER A 33 -7.35 18.42 7.92
N GLY A 34 -8.52 17.81 7.78
CA GLY A 34 -8.89 16.60 8.54
C GLY A 34 -7.98 15.42 8.20
N TYR A 35 -7.66 15.24 6.92
CA TYR A 35 -6.69 14.23 6.48
C TYR A 35 -5.30 14.42 7.10
N VAL A 36 -4.80 15.66 7.11
CA VAL A 36 -3.48 15.96 7.72
C VAL A 36 -3.46 15.62 9.20
N VAL A 37 -4.47 16.06 9.95
CA VAL A 37 -4.58 15.75 11.40
C VAL A 37 -4.71 14.25 11.63
N PHE A 38 -5.58 13.58 10.86
CA PHE A 38 -5.73 12.13 10.92
C PHE A 38 -4.39 11.42 10.68
N THR A 39 -3.66 11.78 9.63
CA THR A 39 -2.39 11.15 9.27
C THR A 39 -1.37 11.25 10.41
N ILE A 40 -1.20 12.45 11.00
CA ILE A 40 -0.25 12.67 12.10
C ILE A 40 -0.62 11.81 13.30
N LEU A 41 -1.88 11.87 13.73
CA LEU A 41 -2.35 11.11 14.89
C LEU A 41 -2.30 9.60 14.64
N TRP A 42 -2.72 9.16 13.46
CA TRP A 42 -2.75 7.74 13.12
C TRP A 42 -1.35 7.12 13.07
N VAL A 43 -0.37 7.84 12.51
CA VAL A 43 1.03 7.38 12.51
C VAL A 43 1.53 7.20 13.93
N ILE A 44 1.28 8.15 14.82
CA ILE A 44 1.75 8.09 16.21
C ILE A 44 1.03 7.00 17.01
N ILE A 45 -0.29 6.89 16.87
CA ILE A 45 -1.14 6.05 17.75
C ILE A 45 -1.25 4.62 17.23
N ALA A 46 -1.25 4.42 15.90
CA ALA A 46 -1.47 3.12 15.28
C ALA A 46 -0.22 2.55 14.60
N TYR A 47 0.43 3.34 13.74
CA TYR A 47 1.55 2.84 12.95
C TYR A 47 2.78 2.53 13.83
N LEU A 48 3.25 3.48 14.63
CA LEU A 48 4.46 3.29 15.44
C LEU A 48 4.34 2.15 16.45
N PRO A 49 3.21 1.98 17.20
CA PRO A 49 3.02 0.81 18.04
C PRO A 49 3.05 -0.50 17.25
N MET A 50 2.37 -0.58 16.10
CA MET A 50 2.37 -1.79 15.27
C MET A 50 3.77 -2.12 14.75
N ALA A 51 4.54 -1.13 14.29
CA ALA A 51 5.90 -1.31 13.85
C ALA A 51 6.81 -1.82 14.99
N HIS A 52 6.65 -1.29 16.21
CA HIS A 52 7.37 -1.78 17.36
C HIS A 52 6.99 -3.23 17.71
N TRP A 53 5.69 -3.55 17.71
CA TRP A 53 5.22 -4.90 18.06
C TRP A 53 5.78 -5.97 17.12
N VAL A 54 5.92 -5.67 15.84
CA VAL A 54 6.30 -6.64 14.80
C VAL A 54 7.80 -6.61 14.49
N TRP A 55 8.42 -5.42 14.45
CA TRP A 55 9.82 -5.24 14.00
C TRP A 55 10.76 -4.71 15.09
N GLY A 56 10.21 -4.13 16.15
CA GLY A 56 10.98 -3.42 17.19
C GLY A 56 11.20 -4.21 18.48
N GLY A 57 11.15 -5.53 18.46
CA GLY A 57 11.30 -6.35 19.66
C GLY A 57 10.04 -6.52 20.51
N GLY A 58 8.87 -6.07 20.00
CA GLY A 58 7.60 -6.15 20.69
C GLY A 58 7.01 -7.56 20.74
N PHE A 59 5.81 -7.69 21.33
CA PHE A 59 5.23 -8.98 21.69
C PHE A 59 4.91 -9.87 20.46
N LEU A 60 4.51 -9.30 19.33
CA LEU A 60 4.24 -10.08 18.12
C LEU A 60 5.51 -10.71 17.56
N GLN A 61 6.62 -9.97 17.55
CA GLN A 61 7.90 -10.51 17.13
C GLN A 61 8.37 -11.63 18.08
N GLN A 62 8.18 -11.45 19.39
CA GLN A 62 8.53 -12.46 20.40
C GLN A 62 7.66 -13.72 20.30
N MET A 63 6.42 -13.60 19.84
CA MET A 63 5.53 -14.73 19.53
C MET A 63 5.90 -15.45 18.22
N GLY A 64 6.89 -14.96 17.47
CA GLY A 64 7.33 -15.57 16.22
C GLY A 64 6.59 -15.08 14.97
N ALA A 65 5.90 -13.95 15.02
CA ALA A 65 5.29 -13.36 13.82
C ALA A 65 6.38 -12.98 12.80
N ILE A 66 6.19 -13.40 11.55
CA ILE A 66 7.10 -13.12 10.45
C ILE A 66 6.43 -12.07 9.55
N ASP A 67 7.06 -10.91 9.45
CA ASP A 67 6.68 -9.84 8.54
C ASP A 67 7.93 -9.31 7.84
N PHE A 68 8.16 -9.75 6.60
CA PHE A 68 9.38 -9.45 5.85
C PHE A 68 9.42 -7.99 5.37
N ALA A 69 8.31 -7.50 4.81
CA ALA A 69 8.25 -6.21 4.16
C ALA A 69 7.00 -5.37 4.52
N GLY A 70 6.26 -5.73 5.56
CA GLY A 70 5.15 -4.92 6.05
C GLY A 70 3.76 -5.48 5.75
N GLY A 71 3.63 -6.79 5.55
CA GLY A 71 2.32 -7.41 5.41
C GLY A 71 1.37 -7.05 6.56
N THR A 72 1.86 -7.09 7.78
CA THR A 72 1.11 -6.72 8.99
C THR A 72 1.24 -5.23 9.29
N VAL A 73 2.48 -4.74 9.38
CA VAL A 73 2.77 -3.35 9.82
C VAL A 73 2.17 -2.32 8.88
N VAL A 74 2.22 -2.56 7.58
CA VAL A 74 1.74 -1.63 6.55
C VAL A 74 0.34 -2.03 6.07
N HIS A 75 0.20 -3.24 5.48
CA HIS A 75 -0.99 -3.55 4.69
C HIS A 75 -2.21 -3.95 5.52
N ILE A 76 -2.07 -4.82 6.52
CA ILE A 76 -3.19 -5.14 7.43
C ILE A 76 -3.58 -3.89 8.21
N ASN A 77 -2.61 -3.16 8.75
CA ASN A 77 -2.84 -1.95 9.52
C ASN A 77 -3.58 -0.87 8.70
N ALA A 78 -3.09 -0.56 7.51
CA ALA A 78 -3.75 0.39 6.61
C ALA A 78 -5.11 -0.13 6.11
N GLY A 79 -5.22 -1.41 5.79
CA GLY A 79 -6.46 -2.01 5.30
C GLY A 79 -7.60 -1.97 6.32
N VAL A 80 -7.29 -2.28 7.59
CA VAL A 80 -8.28 -2.17 8.68
C VAL A 80 -8.67 -0.71 8.90
N ALA A 81 -7.70 0.21 8.92
CA ALA A 81 -8.00 1.64 9.03
C ALA A 81 -8.85 2.15 7.85
N ALA A 82 -8.56 1.70 6.63
CA ALA A 82 -9.34 2.02 5.44
C ALA A 82 -10.78 1.53 5.55
N LEU A 83 -10.98 0.29 6.02
CA LEU A 83 -12.31 -0.27 6.26
C LEU A 83 -13.10 0.57 7.27
N VAL A 84 -12.50 0.88 8.42
CA VAL A 84 -13.15 1.70 9.47
C VAL A 84 -13.48 3.10 8.93
N MET A 85 -12.55 3.73 8.22
CA MET A 85 -12.79 5.04 7.61
C MET A 85 -13.93 5.01 6.58
N ALA A 86 -13.97 3.99 5.72
CA ALA A 86 -15.05 3.83 4.74
C ALA A 86 -16.42 3.68 5.40
N LEU A 87 -16.50 2.94 6.51
CA LEU A 87 -17.72 2.80 7.30
C LEU A 87 -18.14 4.13 7.96
N CYS A 88 -17.18 4.89 8.52
CA CYS A 88 -17.44 6.16 9.19
C CYS A 88 -17.89 7.25 8.24
N VAL A 89 -17.25 7.38 7.07
CA VAL A 89 -17.57 8.45 6.10
C VAL A 89 -18.75 8.10 5.18
N GLY A 90 -19.09 6.82 5.10
CA GLY A 90 -20.22 6.34 4.29
C GLY A 90 -19.97 6.36 2.78
N LYS A 91 -21.06 6.21 2.02
CA LYS A 91 -21.03 6.10 0.54
C LYS A 91 -20.77 7.46 -0.12
N ARG A 92 -20.08 7.46 -1.25
CA ARG A 92 -19.93 8.62 -2.14
C ARG A 92 -21.28 9.10 -2.67
N ASP A 93 -21.42 10.38 -2.94
CA ASP A 93 -22.67 10.95 -3.46
C ASP A 93 -22.96 10.44 -4.86
N ASP A 94 -21.97 10.33 -5.74
CA ASP A 94 -22.14 9.73 -7.07
C ASP A 94 -22.61 8.29 -6.98
N TYR A 95 -22.08 7.50 -6.06
CA TYR A 95 -22.54 6.12 -5.83
C TYR A 95 -24.01 6.08 -5.37
N ARG A 96 -24.41 7.02 -4.49
CA ARG A 96 -25.80 7.13 -4.02
C ARG A 96 -26.76 7.53 -5.15
N ALA A 97 -26.27 8.38 -6.05
CA ALA A 97 -27.03 8.84 -7.22
C ALA A 97 -27.06 7.83 -8.38
N GLY A 98 -26.33 6.71 -8.26
CA GLY A 98 -26.23 5.70 -9.33
C GLY A 98 -25.33 6.15 -10.49
N HIS A 99 -24.53 7.18 -10.31
CA HIS A 99 -23.59 7.64 -11.33
C HIS A 99 -22.34 6.73 -11.37
N PRO A 100 -21.74 6.55 -12.57
CA PRO A 100 -20.49 5.79 -12.68
C PRO A 100 -19.35 6.55 -12.01
N ILE A 101 -18.55 5.83 -11.21
CA ILE A 101 -17.36 6.37 -10.59
C ILE A 101 -16.21 6.23 -11.58
N THR A 102 -15.82 7.33 -12.20
CA THR A 102 -14.74 7.37 -13.18
C THR A 102 -13.45 7.94 -12.57
N PRO A 103 -12.26 7.44 -12.96
CA PRO A 103 -11.00 8.03 -12.54
C PRO A 103 -10.88 9.49 -13.01
N HIS A 104 -10.35 10.36 -12.16
CA HIS A 104 -10.11 11.77 -12.51
C HIS A 104 -9.13 11.91 -13.70
N ASN A 105 -8.04 11.14 -13.68
CA ASN A 105 -7.03 11.17 -14.75
C ASN A 105 -6.32 9.81 -14.85
N ILE A 106 -6.62 9.07 -15.92
CA ILE A 106 -6.06 7.73 -16.14
C ILE A 106 -4.55 7.77 -16.35
N THR A 107 -4.03 8.81 -17.00
CA THR A 107 -2.57 8.98 -17.20
C THR A 107 -1.85 9.11 -15.86
N PHE A 108 -2.41 9.85 -14.91
CA PHE A 108 -1.84 9.97 -13.57
C PHE A 108 -1.93 8.66 -12.78
N VAL A 109 -2.99 7.89 -12.94
CA VAL A 109 -3.09 6.55 -12.34
C VAL A 109 -1.98 5.64 -12.86
N PHE A 110 -1.78 5.60 -14.19
CA PHE A 110 -0.73 4.80 -14.82
C PHE A 110 0.67 5.24 -14.39
N MET A 111 0.91 6.55 -14.35
CA MET A 111 2.20 7.10 -13.89
C MET A 111 2.45 6.77 -12.41
N GLY A 112 1.44 6.91 -11.56
CA GLY A 112 1.52 6.54 -10.15
C GLY A 112 1.83 5.05 -9.95
N MET A 113 1.16 4.17 -10.70
CA MET A 113 1.45 2.73 -10.72
C MET A 113 2.90 2.45 -11.14
N SER A 114 3.38 3.12 -12.17
CA SER A 114 4.76 2.93 -12.67
C SER A 114 5.80 3.30 -11.60
N PHE A 115 5.62 4.41 -10.89
CA PHE A 115 6.48 4.79 -9.77
C PHE A 115 6.38 3.81 -8.59
N LEU A 116 5.17 3.33 -8.28
CA LEU A 116 4.98 2.32 -7.24
C LEU A 116 5.67 1.01 -7.61
N TRP A 117 5.54 0.53 -8.86
CA TRP A 117 6.21 -0.70 -9.28
C TRP A 117 7.73 -0.58 -9.16
N LEU A 118 8.30 0.52 -9.67
CA LEU A 118 9.73 0.78 -9.53
C LEU A 118 10.16 0.83 -8.05
N GLY A 119 9.41 1.56 -7.21
CA GLY A 119 9.69 1.69 -5.79
C GLY A 119 9.52 0.39 -5.02
N TRP A 120 8.66 -0.53 -5.50
CA TRP A 120 8.40 -1.79 -4.82
C TRP A 120 9.57 -2.77 -4.84
N PHE A 121 10.46 -2.63 -5.80
CA PHE A 121 11.74 -3.35 -5.76
C PHE A 121 12.56 -2.96 -4.52
N GLY A 122 12.63 -1.66 -4.21
CA GLY A 122 13.22 -1.18 -2.97
C GLY A 122 12.41 -1.58 -1.73
N PHE A 123 11.09 -1.53 -1.82
CA PHE A 123 10.19 -1.92 -0.74
C PHE A 123 10.42 -3.40 -0.33
N ASN A 124 10.34 -4.33 -1.25
CA ASN A 124 10.45 -5.75 -0.97
C ASN A 124 11.90 -6.23 -0.90
N ALA A 125 12.71 -6.01 -1.94
CA ALA A 125 14.09 -6.47 -1.93
C ALA A 125 14.95 -5.72 -0.90
N GLY A 126 14.70 -4.41 -0.73
CA GLY A 126 15.36 -3.61 0.30
C GLY A 126 15.08 -4.08 1.73
N SER A 127 13.94 -4.74 1.98
CA SER A 127 13.62 -5.33 3.29
C SER A 127 14.55 -6.48 3.69
N GLY A 128 15.34 -7.03 2.76
CA GLY A 128 16.43 -7.93 3.08
C GLY A 128 17.60 -7.29 3.81
N LEU A 129 17.71 -5.95 3.79
CA LEU A 129 18.77 -5.14 4.46
C LEU A 129 20.20 -5.55 4.08
N ALA A 130 20.36 -6.23 2.96
CA ALA A 130 21.63 -6.68 2.41
C ALA A 130 21.48 -6.95 0.90
N ALA A 131 22.56 -6.84 0.15
CA ALA A 131 22.63 -7.23 -1.25
C ALA A 131 23.01 -8.70 -1.37
N ASP A 132 22.08 -9.60 -1.08
CA ASP A 132 22.28 -11.04 -1.02
C ASP A 132 21.21 -11.82 -1.82
N GLY A 133 21.26 -13.16 -1.73
CA GLY A 133 20.34 -14.06 -2.41
C GLY A 133 18.88 -13.87 -1.96
N LEU A 134 18.63 -13.47 -0.72
CA LEU A 134 17.29 -13.20 -0.21
C LEU A 134 16.69 -11.95 -0.88
N ALA A 135 17.47 -10.87 -0.94
CA ALA A 135 17.06 -9.63 -1.62
C ALA A 135 16.86 -9.88 -3.14
N ALA A 136 17.76 -10.63 -3.78
CA ALA A 136 17.64 -10.99 -5.19
C ALA A 136 16.36 -11.81 -5.47
N ASN A 137 16.06 -12.79 -4.61
CA ASN A 137 14.83 -13.56 -4.71
C ASN A 137 13.60 -12.67 -4.52
N ALA A 138 13.57 -11.81 -3.50
CA ALA A 138 12.46 -10.88 -3.26
C ALA A 138 12.24 -9.94 -4.45
N PHE A 139 13.31 -9.48 -5.10
CA PHE A 139 13.24 -8.67 -6.32
C PHE A 139 12.55 -9.43 -7.46
N LEU A 140 13.01 -10.65 -7.73
CA LEU A 140 12.47 -11.48 -8.83
C LEU A 140 11.00 -11.84 -8.60
N VAL A 141 10.64 -12.32 -7.42
CA VAL A 141 9.25 -12.73 -7.13
C VAL A 141 8.29 -11.55 -7.10
N THR A 142 8.75 -10.36 -6.68
CA THR A 142 7.96 -9.12 -6.75
C THR A 142 7.61 -8.80 -8.20
N HIS A 143 8.59 -8.85 -9.10
CA HIS A 143 8.36 -8.58 -10.52
C HIS A 143 7.40 -9.58 -11.16
N ILE A 144 7.63 -10.88 -10.94
CA ILE A 144 6.78 -11.94 -11.51
C ILE A 144 5.35 -11.85 -10.98
N ALA A 145 5.19 -11.66 -9.67
CA ALA A 145 3.86 -11.55 -9.06
C ALA A 145 3.08 -10.35 -9.61
N THR A 146 3.71 -9.17 -9.70
CA THR A 146 3.09 -7.97 -10.22
C THR A 146 2.72 -8.12 -11.70
N ALA A 147 3.61 -8.65 -12.52
CA ALA A 147 3.34 -8.89 -13.94
C ALA A 147 2.20 -9.90 -14.15
N ALA A 148 2.18 -10.97 -13.37
CA ALA A 148 1.12 -11.97 -13.41
C ALA A 148 -0.23 -11.38 -12.97
N ALA A 149 -0.25 -10.58 -11.89
CA ALA A 149 -1.47 -9.95 -11.39
C ALA A 149 -2.04 -8.95 -12.41
N ALA A 150 -1.22 -8.06 -12.97
CA ALA A 150 -1.63 -7.10 -14.00
C ALA A 150 -2.20 -7.81 -15.24
N THR A 151 -1.51 -8.85 -15.73
CA THR A 151 -1.96 -9.64 -16.88
C THR A 151 -3.28 -10.35 -16.59
N THR A 152 -3.40 -10.99 -15.42
CA THR A 152 -4.60 -11.69 -15.01
C THR A 152 -5.79 -10.73 -14.89
N TRP A 153 -5.59 -9.54 -14.31
CA TRP A 153 -6.65 -8.53 -14.21
C TRP A 153 -7.14 -8.09 -15.58
N MET A 154 -6.21 -7.78 -16.50
CA MET A 154 -6.58 -7.42 -17.87
C MET A 154 -7.37 -8.51 -18.59
N LEU A 155 -6.98 -9.79 -18.42
CA LEU A 155 -7.70 -10.92 -19.01
C LEU A 155 -9.11 -11.07 -18.44
N ILE A 156 -9.26 -10.93 -17.12
CA ILE A 156 -10.57 -10.99 -16.46
C ILE A 156 -11.44 -9.81 -16.91
N ASP A 157 -10.92 -8.59 -16.95
CA ASP A 157 -11.62 -7.42 -17.48
C ASP A 157 -12.09 -7.67 -18.92
N TRP A 158 -11.25 -8.27 -19.75
CA TRP A 158 -11.60 -8.58 -21.13
C TRP A 158 -12.76 -9.58 -21.22
N ILE A 159 -12.75 -10.62 -20.39
CA ILE A 159 -13.80 -11.63 -20.35
C ILE A 159 -15.13 -11.03 -19.82
N VAL A 160 -15.06 -10.31 -18.71
CA VAL A 160 -16.24 -9.80 -17.99
C VAL A 160 -16.79 -8.54 -18.65
N ASN A 161 -15.94 -7.55 -18.91
CA ASN A 161 -16.32 -6.24 -19.40
C ASN A 161 -16.17 -6.09 -20.93
N LYS A 162 -15.76 -7.16 -21.64
CA LYS A 162 -15.51 -7.22 -23.10
C LYS A 162 -14.40 -6.28 -23.59
N LYS A 163 -13.67 -5.63 -22.69
CA LYS A 163 -12.50 -4.79 -22.99
C LYS A 163 -11.58 -4.70 -21.77
N PRO A 164 -10.26 -4.78 -21.95
CA PRO A 164 -9.33 -4.52 -20.88
C PRO A 164 -9.32 -3.02 -20.55
N THR A 165 -9.03 -2.68 -19.29
CA THR A 165 -8.94 -1.30 -18.84
C THR A 165 -7.53 -1.00 -18.30
N THR A 166 -7.05 0.23 -18.54
CA THR A 166 -5.77 0.69 -17.97
C THR A 166 -5.82 0.68 -16.44
N VAL A 167 -6.98 1.06 -15.87
CA VAL A 167 -7.17 1.05 -14.40
C VAL A 167 -7.11 -0.37 -13.86
N GLY A 168 -7.71 -1.35 -14.55
CA GLY A 168 -7.62 -2.76 -14.19
C GLY A 168 -6.17 -3.26 -14.20
N ALA A 169 -5.41 -2.95 -15.25
CA ALA A 169 -3.99 -3.29 -15.33
C ALA A 169 -3.17 -2.66 -14.18
N CYS A 170 -3.47 -1.40 -13.82
CA CYS A 170 -2.82 -0.72 -12.69
C CYS A 170 -3.22 -1.28 -11.32
N THR A 171 -4.38 -1.91 -11.21
CA THR A 171 -4.86 -2.51 -9.96
C THR A 171 -4.19 -3.87 -9.69
N GLY A 172 -3.97 -4.65 -10.74
CA GLY A 172 -3.24 -5.91 -10.66
C GLY A 172 -1.76 -5.74 -10.41
#